data_7e49b514ea9b172f7ff7b342b129bb00
#
_entry.id   7e49b514ea9b172f7ff7b342b129bb00
#
_cell.length_a   1.000
_cell.length_b   1.000
_cell.length_c   1.000
_cell.angle_alpha   90.00
_cell.angle_beta   90.00
_cell.angle_gamma   90.00
#
_symmetry.space_group_name_H-M   'P 1'
#
loop_
_entity.id
_entity.type
_entity.pdbx_description
1 polymer ?
#
loop_
_entity_poly.entity_id
_entity_poly.type
_entity_poly.pdbx_seq_one_letter_code
_entity_poly.pdbx_strand_id
1 'polypeptide(L)'
;MIVASSKPFQEIKQLLSGFKKVCVLGCGSCVTICHTGGEKQVTELAAQIRLSAKLEGRQIEVIEDSTLRQCEWEFIEDIKEIIKDCDAVLSIACGVGVQYMAERFPKIRVFPGVNTTFMGGPTEQGVFWERCAGCGNCILATTGGLCPVSRCAKSLMNGPCGGSQNGKCEVSQETPCVWNQIYDQLDTQQLLATME
;
A
#
# COMPACT_ATOMS: atom_id res chain seq x y z
N MET A 1 0.85 -0.78 -8.71
CA MET A 1 1.24 0.09 -7.59
C MET A 1 1.03 -0.63 -6.25
N ILE A 2 1.57 -0.10 -5.17
CA ILE A 2 1.28 -0.60 -3.82
C ILE A 2 0.07 0.17 -3.28
N VAL A 3 -0.91 -0.56 -2.76
CA VAL A 3 -2.07 0.02 -2.08
C VAL A 3 -1.84 -0.09 -0.57
N ALA A 4 -2.20 0.95 0.16
CA ALA A 4 -2.07 1.04 1.60
C ALA A 4 -3.31 1.66 2.21
N SER A 5 -3.51 1.45 3.50
CA SER A 5 -4.53 2.09 4.33
C SER A 5 -3.88 2.85 5.49
N SER A 6 -4.45 3.97 5.88
CA SER A 6 -3.95 4.72 7.03
C SER A 6 -4.08 3.91 8.32
N LYS A 7 -3.08 4.00 9.18
CA LYS A 7 -3.18 3.43 10.54
C LYS A 7 -4.20 4.19 11.38
N PRO A 8 -4.84 3.53 12.35
CA PRO A 8 -5.64 4.22 13.34
C PRO A 8 -4.83 5.32 14.04
N PHE A 9 -5.39 6.51 14.19
CA PHE A 9 -4.68 7.64 14.80
C PHE A 9 -4.18 7.33 16.23
N GLN A 10 -4.92 6.53 16.97
CA GLN A 10 -4.52 6.12 18.33
C GLN A 10 -3.23 5.27 18.31
N GLU A 11 -3.03 4.42 17.29
CA GLU A 11 -1.80 3.66 17.12
C GLU A 11 -0.63 4.60 16.81
N ILE A 12 -0.83 5.58 15.93
CA ILE A 12 0.17 6.61 15.62
C ILE A 12 0.57 7.38 16.88
N LYS A 13 -0.39 7.77 17.71
CA LYS A 13 -0.12 8.42 19.00
C LYS A 13 0.76 7.59 19.91
N GLN A 14 0.50 6.28 19.99
CA GLN A 14 1.29 5.36 20.80
C GLN A 14 2.71 5.23 20.27
N LEU A 15 2.89 5.10 18.95
CA LEU A 15 4.21 5.04 18.30
C LEU A 15 5.04 6.30 18.56
N LEU A 16 4.40 7.46 18.60
CA LEU A 16 5.05 8.76 18.81
C LEU A 16 5.13 9.18 20.29
N SER A 17 4.74 8.30 21.21
CA SER A 17 4.81 8.59 22.63
C SER A 17 6.27 8.76 23.07
N GLY A 18 6.55 9.87 23.74
CA GLY A 18 7.88 10.20 24.29
C GLY A 18 8.81 10.93 23.31
N PHE A 19 8.47 11.08 22.05
CA PHE A 19 9.24 11.87 21.09
C PHE A 19 8.80 13.34 21.12
N LYS A 20 9.78 14.25 20.98
CA LYS A 20 9.55 15.70 21.03
C LYS A 20 9.62 16.36 19.68
N LYS A 21 10.43 15.81 18.76
CA LYS A 21 10.60 16.33 17.40
C LYS A 21 10.44 15.20 16.39
N VAL A 22 9.40 15.24 15.59
CA VAL A 22 9.02 14.18 14.66
C VAL A 22 8.85 14.75 13.26
N CYS A 23 9.40 14.07 12.26
CA CYS A 23 9.09 14.36 10.86
C CYS A 23 7.96 13.42 10.38
N VAL A 24 6.89 13.99 9.86
CA VAL A 24 5.87 13.25 9.09
C VAL A 24 6.29 13.31 7.63
N LEU A 25 6.69 12.15 7.10
CA LEU A 25 7.29 12.05 5.77
C LEU A 25 6.36 11.36 4.78
N GLY A 26 5.94 12.07 3.75
CA GLY A 26 5.13 11.59 2.64
C GLY A 26 5.92 10.90 1.54
N CYS A 27 5.19 10.22 0.65
CA CYS A 27 5.73 9.60 -0.55
C CYS A 27 4.85 9.92 -1.76
N GLY A 28 5.40 10.58 -2.76
CA GLY A 28 4.71 11.11 -3.95
C GLY A 28 4.26 10.09 -4.99
N SER A 29 4.39 8.78 -4.72
CA SER A 29 4.09 7.71 -5.69
C SER A 29 2.84 6.90 -5.31
N CYS A 30 2.99 5.63 -5.06
CA CYS A 30 1.89 4.66 -4.87
C CYS A 30 0.85 5.11 -3.84
N VAL A 31 1.31 5.54 -2.66
CA VAL A 31 0.45 5.93 -1.55
C VAL A 31 -0.24 7.28 -1.75
N THR A 32 0.28 8.13 -2.63
CA THR A 32 -0.42 9.36 -3.07
C THR A 32 -1.64 9.00 -3.92
N ILE A 33 -1.49 8.04 -4.85
CA ILE A 33 -2.58 7.61 -5.73
C ILE A 33 -3.71 6.94 -4.93
N CYS A 34 -3.40 6.19 -3.88
CA CYS A 34 -4.43 5.61 -3.01
C CYS A 34 -4.85 6.53 -1.84
N HIS A 35 -4.45 7.80 -1.88
CA HIS A 35 -4.85 8.84 -0.93
C HIS A 35 -4.51 8.54 0.54
N THR A 36 -3.36 7.90 0.80
CA THR A 36 -2.95 7.51 2.16
C THR A 36 -1.63 8.13 2.61
N GLY A 37 -0.79 8.65 1.68
CA GLY A 37 0.56 9.05 2.05
C GLY A 37 1.19 10.17 1.22
N GLY A 38 0.40 10.95 0.48
CA GLY A 38 0.87 12.13 -0.25
C GLY A 38 0.99 13.38 0.63
N GLU A 39 1.40 14.50 0.06
CA GLU A 39 1.57 15.80 0.76
C GLU A 39 0.32 16.23 1.54
N LYS A 40 -0.87 16.07 0.94
CA LYS A 40 -2.13 16.39 1.62
C LYS A 40 -2.29 15.59 2.92
N GLN A 41 -2.01 14.30 2.89
CA GLN A 41 -2.09 13.42 4.05
C GLN A 41 -1.02 13.73 5.10
N VAL A 42 0.17 14.18 4.66
CA VAL A 42 1.22 14.70 5.57
C VAL A 42 0.66 15.88 6.38
N THR A 43 0.14 16.89 5.70
CA THR A 43 -0.39 18.10 6.36
C THR A 43 -1.56 17.79 7.29
N GLU A 44 -2.51 16.95 6.83
CA GLU A 44 -3.66 16.53 7.65
C GLU A 44 -3.20 15.78 8.91
N LEU A 45 -2.29 14.82 8.77
CA LEU A 45 -1.81 14.01 9.89
C LEU A 45 -0.95 14.84 10.86
N ALA A 46 -0.08 15.70 10.35
CA ALA A 46 0.72 16.59 11.17
C ALA A 46 -0.15 17.54 12.01
N ALA A 47 -1.21 18.10 11.42
CA ALA A 47 -2.19 18.92 12.13
C ALA A 47 -2.90 18.12 13.25
N GLN A 48 -3.30 16.88 12.98
CA GLN A 48 -3.91 16.00 13.97
C GLN A 48 -2.95 15.69 15.14
N ILE A 49 -1.67 15.43 14.85
CA ILE A 49 -0.66 15.16 15.87
C ILE A 49 -0.44 16.38 16.75
N ARG A 50 -0.28 17.57 16.17
CA ARG A 50 -0.12 18.84 16.91
C ARG A 50 -1.33 19.13 17.80
N LEU A 51 -2.55 18.96 17.25
CA LEU A 51 -3.78 19.20 17.99
C LEU A 51 -3.93 18.24 19.17
N SER A 52 -3.70 16.94 18.93
CA SER A 52 -3.77 15.93 20.00
C SER A 52 -2.75 16.22 21.10
N ALA A 53 -1.52 16.55 20.73
CA ALA A 53 -0.48 16.89 21.71
C ALA A 53 -0.87 18.12 22.56
N LYS A 54 -1.43 19.16 21.93
CA LYS A 54 -1.90 20.35 22.63
C LYS A 54 -3.02 20.02 23.63
N LEU A 55 -3.96 19.17 23.24
CA LEU A 55 -5.06 18.73 24.12
C LEU A 55 -4.56 17.92 25.31
N GLU A 56 -3.47 17.20 25.15
CA GLU A 56 -2.83 16.38 26.20
C GLU A 56 -1.80 17.17 27.05
N GLY A 57 -1.61 18.45 26.76
CA GLY A 57 -0.59 19.26 27.44
C GLY A 57 0.86 18.87 27.10
N ARG A 58 1.07 18.13 25.98
CA ARG A 58 2.40 17.76 25.49
C ARG A 58 2.94 18.79 24.50
N GLN A 59 4.24 18.97 24.52
CA GLN A 59 4.93 19.73 23.49
C GLN A 59 5.54 18.75 22.47
N ILE A 60 5.23 18.95 21.20
CA ILE A 60 5.80 18.23 20.08
C ILE A 60 6.05 19.20 18.92
N GLU A 61 7.23 19.13 18.36
CA GLU A 61 7.56 19.77 17.09
C GLU A 61 7.30 18.75 15.97
N VAL A 62 6.49 19.12 14.99
CA VAL A 62 6.17 18.26 13.85
C VAL A 62 6.66 18.95 12.59
N ILE A 63 7.64 18.33 11.93
CA ILE A 63 8.13 18.73 10.62
C ILE A 63 7.30 17.98 9.57
N GLU A 64 6.95 18.67 8.51
CA GLU A 64 6.21 18.12 7.37
C GLU A 64 7.12 18.11 6.16
N ASP A 65 7.28 16.94 5.53
CA ASP A 65 8.00 16.84 4.27
C ASP A 65 7.51 15.67 3.44
N SER A 66 7.90 15.64 2.17
CA SER A 66 7.46 14.62 1.22
C SER A 66 8.55 14.43 0.17
N THR A 67 8.90 13.19 -0.10
CA THR A 67 9.81 12.84 -1.21
C THR A 67 9.08 12.11 -2.31
N LEU A 68 9.60 12.16 -3.53
CA LEU A 68 8.99 11.53 -4.69
C LEU A 68 8.82 10.01 -4.47
N ARG A 69 9.84 9.36 -3.89
CA ARG A 69 9.84 7.90 -3.70
C ARG A 69 10.74 7.47 -2.56
N GLN A 70 10.17 7.00 -1.46
CA GLN A 70 10.96 6.53 -0.31
C GLN A 70 11.64 5.16 -0.53
N CYS A 71 11.33 4.45 -1.62
CA CYS A 71 11.95 3.18 -1.98
C CYS A 71 13.10 3.32 -3.01
N GLU A 72 13.65 4.51 -3.17
CA GLU A 72 14.81 4.80 -4.01
C GLU A 72 15.82 5.68 -3.27
N TRP A 73 17.06 5.26 -3.26
CA TRP A 73 18.15 5.92 -2.51
C TRP A 73 18.35 7.38 -2.88
N GLU A 74 18.26 7.71 -4.16
CA GLU A 74 18.43 9.05 -4.68
C GLU A 74 17.50 10.05 -3.99
N PHE A 75 16.22 9.71 -3.89
CA PHE A 75 15.21 10.62 -3.32
C PHE A 75 15.23 10.68 -1.79
N ILE A 76 15.76 9.68 -1.09
CA ILE A 76 15.85 9.73 0.37
C ILE A 76 17.12 10.42 0.87
N GLU A 77 18.15 10.58 0.04
CA GLU A 77 19.32 11.39 0.42
C GLU A 77 18.97 12.86 0.61
N ASP A 78 18.07 13.39 -0.20
CA ASP A 78 17.68 14.80 -0.17
C ASP A 78 17.02 15.20 1.16
N ILE A 79 16.38 14.24 1.84
CA ILE A 79 15.70 14.49 3.11
C ILE A 79 16.62 14.37 4.33
N LYS A 80 17.86 13.94 4.15
CA LYS A 80 18.83 13.72 5.24
C LYS A 80 18.99 14.94 6.16
N GLU A 81 19.14 16.13 5.58
CA GLU A 81 19.31 17.36 6.33
C GLU A 81 18.05 17.76 7.12
N ILE A 82 16.88 17.37 6.66
CA ILE A 82 15.59 17.66 7.28
C ILE A 82 15.40 16.80 8.53
N ILE A 83 15.75 15.51 8.43
CA ILE A 83 15.47 14.53 9.49
C ILE A 83 16.60 14.40 10.51
N LYS A 84 17.81 14.94 10.25
CA LYS A 84 19.00 14.76 11.09
C LYS A 84 18.80 15.13 12.56
N ASP A 85 18.00 16.13 12.83
CA ASP A 85 17.70 16.65 14.16
C ASP A 85 16.33 16.15 14.69
N CYS A 86 15.69 15.20 14.01
CA CYS A 86 14.45 14.59 14.47
C CYS A 86 14.72 13.42 15.42
N ASP A 87 13.89 13.27 16.43
CA ASP A 87 13.90 12.10 17.32
C ASP A 87 13.36 10.86 16.59
N ALA A 88 12.41 11.06 15.67
CA ALA A 88 11.80 10.00 14.88
C ALA A 88 11.22 10.52 13.56
N VAL A 89 11.04 9.61 12.61
CA VAL A 89 10.31 9.81 11.36
C VAL A 89 9.05 8.95 11.36
N LEU A 90 7.90 9.55 11.15
CA LEU A 90 6.65 8.86 10.84
C LEU A 90 6.50 8.82 9.32
N SER A 91 6.88 7.72 8.71
CA SER A 91 6.75 7.53 7.27
C SER A 91 5.34 7.08 6.91
N ILE A 92 4.68 7.80 6.03
CA ILE A 92 3.39 7.40 5.44
C ILE A 92 3.56 6.83 4.03
N ALA A 93 4.73 6.23 3.76
CA ALA A 93 4.99 5.38 2.61
C ALA A 93 4.54 3.93 2.86
N CYS A 94 4.54 3.10 1.81
CA CYS A 94 4.38 1.66 1.97
C CYS A 94 5.57 1.04 2.73
N GLY A 95 5.42 -0.21 3.20
CA GLY A 95 6.44 -0.89 4.00
C GLY A 95 7.82 -1.00 3.33
N VAL A 96 7.89 -0.96 1.99
CA VAL A 96 9.18 -0.92 1.29
C VAL A 96 9.90 0.40 1.60
N GLY A 97 9.22 1.54 1.45
CA GLY A 97 9.81 2.85 1.73
C GLY A 97 10.23 3.00 3.21
N VAL A 98 9.40 2.51 4.14
CA VAL A 98 9.74 2.51 5.59
C VAL A 98 11.05 1.77 5.84
N GLN A 99 11.26 0.59 5.22
CA GLN A 99 12.47 -0.20 5.38
C GLN A 99 13.70 0.50 4.79
N TYR A 100 13.58 1.04 3.56
CA TYR A 100 14.66 1.81 2.94
C TYR A 100 15.11 2.99 3.82
N MET A 101 14.16 3.70 4.41
CA MET A 101 14.44 4.79 5.35
C MET A 101 15.19 4.28 6.59
N ALA A 102 14.73 3.18 7.19
CA ALA A 102 15.34 2.61 8.38
C ALA A 102 16.77 2.07 8.10
N GLU A 103 16.98 1.45 6.95
CA GLU A 103 18.31 0.97 6.52
C GLU A 103 19.27 2.12 6.25
N ARG A 104 18.81 3.18 5.61
CA ARG A 104 19.64 4.33 5.25
C ARG A 104 20.00 5.20 6.45
N PHE A 105 19.09 5.36 7.40
CA PHE A 105 19.23 6.21 8.58
C PHE A 105 19.11 5.42 9.89
N PRO A 106 20.04 4.49 10.19
CA PRO A 106 19.92 3.55 11.30
C PRO A 106 19.96 4.22 12.70
N LYS A 107 20.33 5.50 12.77
CA LYS A 107 20.34 6.27 14.02
C LYS A 107 19.00 6.95 14.33
N ILE A 108 18.08 6.98 13.35
CA ILE A 108 16.76 7.63 13.47
C ILE A 108 15.71 6.53 13.53
N ARG A 109 14.77 6.61 14.46
CA ARG A 109 13.65 5.68 14.51
C ARG A 109 12.65 6.01 13.44
N VAL A 110 12.33 5.03 12.58
CA VAL A 110 11.34 5.17 11.50
C VAL A 110 10.12 4.32 11.84
N PHE A 111 8.96 4.95 11.88
CA PHE A 111 7.68 4.30 12.16
C PHE A 111 6.77 4.32 10.94
N PRO A 112 6.04 3.24 10.66
CA PRO A 112 5.03 3.23 9.61
C PRO A 112 3.76 3.98 10.05
N GLY A 113 3.29 4.92 9.24
CA GLY A 113 2.01 5.60 9.45
C GLY A 113 0.85 5.01 8.65
N VAL A 114 1.15 4.05 7.76
CA VAL A 114 0.16 3.31 6.96
C VAL A 114 0.41 1.80 7.05
N ASN A 115 -0.62 1.01 6.73
CA ASN A 115 -0.52 -0.43 6.54
C ASN A 115 -0.50 -0.72 5.05
N THR A 116 0.56 -1.39 4.57
CA THR A 116 0.59 -1.92 3.21
C THR A 116 -0.42 -3.05 3.09
N THR A 117 -1.29 -3.00 2.09
CA THR A 117 -2.36 -3.99 1.91
C THR A 117 -2.06 -4.98 0.79
N PHE A 118 -1.89 -4.49 -0.45
CA PHE A 118 -1.66 -5.36 -1.61
C PHE A 118 -1.00 -4.59 -2.78
N MET A 119 -0.60 -5.36 -3.79
CA MET A 119 -0.20 -4.82 -5.09
C MET A 119 -1.39 -4.85 -6.06
N GLY A 120 -1.77 -3.68 -6.56
CA GLY A 120 -2.92 -3.57 -7.43
C GLY A 120 -3.07 -2.18 -8.03
N GLY A 121 -4.32 -1.81 -8.30
CA GLY A 121 -4.65 -0.51 -8.88
C GLY A 121 -6.15 -0.20 -8.80
N PRO A 122 -6.52 1.02 -9.17
CA PRO A 122 -7.93 1.42 -9.18
C PRO A 122 -8.70 0.68 -10.28
N THR A 123 -9.91 0.27 -9.96
CA THR A 123 -10.94 -0.18 -10.92
C THR A 123 -11.94 0.92 -11.20
N GLU A 124 -12.18 1.74 -10.19
CA GLU A 124 -13.00 2.93 -10.24
C GLU A 124 -12.36 3.99 -9.33
N GLN A 125 -12.84 5.21 -9.37
CA GLN A 125 -12.31 6.27 -8.53
C GLN A 125 -12.49 5.92 -7.04
N GLY A 126 -11.35 5.79 -6.32
CA GLY A 126 -11.33 5.44 -4.90
C GLY A 126 -11.49 3.95 -4.59
N VAL A 127 -11.71 3.09 -5.59
CA VAL A 127 -11.84 1.64 -5.43
C VAL A 127 -10.60 0.93 -5.96
N PHE A 128 -9.89 0.25 -5.07
CA PHE A 128 -8.63 -0.44 -5.41
C PHE A 128 -8.79 -1.95 -5.25
N TRP A 129 -8.31 -2.69 -6.24
CA TRP A 129 -8.34 -4.14 -6.23
C TRP A 129 -6.93 -4.71 -6.38
N GLU A 130 -6.69 -5.82 -5.70
CA GLU A 130 -5.48 -6.61 -5.87
C GLU A 130 -5.39 -7.17 -7.30
N ARG A 131 -4.17 -7.14 -7.86
CA ARG A 131 -3.87 -7.63 -9.20
C ARG A 131 -2.67 -8.56 -9.24
N CYS A 132 -1.79 -8.51 -8.23
CA CYS A 132 -0.56 -9.28 -8.21
C CYS A 132 -0.16 -9.63 -6.77
N ALA A 133 0.15 -10.90 -6.53
CA ALA A 133 0.64 -11.39 -5.24
C ALA A 133 2.18 -11.39 -5.13
N GLY A 134 2.92 -11.01 -6.19
CA GLY A 134 4.39 -11.07 -6.19
C GLY A 134 4.97 -12.47 -6.06
N CYS A 135 4.26 -13.50 -6.58
CA CYS A 135 4.60 -14.92 -6.37
C CYS A 135 5.87 -15.41 -7.11
N GLY A 136 6.45 -14.58 -8.01
CA GLY A 136 7.70 -14.90 -8.70
C GLY A 136 7.58 -15.84 -9.91
N ASN A 137 6.44 -16.51 -10.09
CA ASN A 137 6.17 -17.38 -11.25
C ASN A 137 4.91 -16.91 -11.98
N CYS A 138 5.10 -16.08 -13.01
CA CYS A 138 4.01 -15.40 -13.69
C CYS A 138 3.35 -16.29 -14.75
N ILE A 139 2.08 -16.63 -14.56
CA ILE A 139 1.28 -17.48 -15.46
C ILE A 139 0.31 -16.67 -16.35
N LEU A 140 0.43 -15.37 -16.40
CA LEU A 140 -0.50 -14.51 -17.15
C LEU A 140 -0.59 -14.83 -18.64
N ALA A 141 0.48 -15.37 -19.22
CA ALA A 141 0.51 -15.79 -20.62
C ALA A 141 -0.49 -16.92 -20.93
N THR A 142 -0.76 -17.79 -19.96
CA THR A 142 -1.68 -18.94 -20.12
C THR A 142 -3.09 -18.68 -19.59
N THR A 143 -3.31 -17.53 -18.96
CA THR A 143 -4.60 -17.16 -18.34
C THR A 143 -5.23 -15.92 -18.97
N GLY A 144 -4.90 -15.63 -20.21
CA GLY A 144 -5.44 -14.47 -20.94
C GLY A 144 -5.10 -13.11 -20.28
N GLY A 145 -4.02 -13.03 -19.49
CA GLY A 145 -3.63 -11.81 -18.77
C GLY A 145 -4.28 -11.61 -17.41
N LEU A 146 -5.08 -12.56 -16.91
CA LEU A 146 -5.76 -12.47 -15.61
C LEU A 146 -5.12 -13.41 -14.58
N CYS A 147 -4.74 -12.87 -13.41
CA CYS A 147 -4.04 -13.64 -12.39
C CYS A 147 -4.99 -14.41 -11.45
N PRO A 148 -5.05 -15.75 -11.49
CA PRO A 148 -5.86 -16.50 -10.54
C PRO A 148 -5.25 -16.51 -9.13
N VAL A 149 -3.92 -16.40 -8.98
CA VAL A 149 -3.26 -16.41 -7.66
C VAL A 149 -3.72 -15.27 -6.78
N SER A 150 -3.78 -14.04 -7.32
CA SER A 150 -4.18 -12.85 -6.53
C SER A 150 -5.69 -12.61 -6.55
N ARG A 151 -6.42 -13.12 -7.53
CA ARG A 151 -7.84 -12.75 -7.74
C ARG A 151 -8.82 -13.86 -7.38
N CYS A 152 -8.37 -15.12 -7.23
CA CYS A 152 -9.19 -16.20 -6.72
C CYS A 152 -9.10 -16.25 -5.20
N ALA A 153 -10.22 -16.14 -4.49
CA ALA A 153 -10.26 -16.20 -3.03
C ALA A 153 -9.68 -17.52 -2.44
N LYS A 154 -9.61 -18.56 -3.26
CA LYS A 154 -9.01 -19.86 -2.92
C LYS A 154 -7.62 -20.07 -3.54
N SER A 155 -7.10 -19.10 -4.30
CA SER A 155 -5.83 -19.17 -5.04
C SER A 155 -5.69 -20.44 -5.91
N LEU A 156 -6.78 -20.88 -6.54
CA LEU A 156 -6.78 -22.07 -7.39
C LEU A 156 -6.05 -21.80 -8.70
N MET A 157 -5.21 -22.76 -9.10
CA MET A 157 -4.33 -22.63 -10.28
C MET A 157 -4.86 -23.41 -11.52
N ASN A 158 -5.79 -24.33 -11.33
CA ASN A 158 -6.25 -25.28 -12.37
C ASN A 158 -7.76 -25.18 -12.61
N GLY A 159 -8.29 -23.99 -12.84
CA GLY A 159 -9.71 -23.82 -13.18
C GLY A 159 -10.58 -23.46 -11.98
N PRO A 160 -11.87 -23.23 -12.23
CA PRO A 160 -12.82 -22.80 -11.21
C PRO A 160 -13.12 -23.92 -10.22
N CYS A 161 -13.43 -23.54 -8.98
CA CYS A 161 -14.06 -24.47 -8.03
C CYS A 161 -15.50 -24.76 -8.47
N GLY A 162 -16.05 -25.90 -8.08
CA GLY A 162 -17.44 -26.29 -8.39
C GLY A 162 -18.54 -25.38 -7.80
N GLY A 163 -18.18 -24.44 -6.91
CA GLY A 163 -19.12 -23.56 -6.24
C GLY A 163 -19.32 -22.19 -6.90
N SER A 164 -18.61 -21.90 -8.00
CA SER A 164 -18.85 -20.68 -8.77
C SER A 164 -20.24 -20.71 -9.41
N GLN A 165 -21.07 -19.68 -9.21
CA GLN A 165 -22.41 -19.58 -9.76
C GLN A 165 -22.65 -18.21 -10.41
N ASN A 166 -23.27 -18.18 -11.59
CA ASN A 166 -23.62 -16.95 -12.30
C ASN A 166 -22.45 -15.97 -12.48
N GLY A 167 -21.24 -16.48 -12.71
CA GLY A 167 -20.03 -15.66 -12.83
C GLY A 167 -19.50 -15.09 -11.51
N LYS A 168 -20.04 -15.52 -10.37
CA LYS A 168 -19.67 -15.03 -9.04
C LYS A 168 -18.86 -16.07 -8.25
N CYS A 169 -18.01 -15.56 -7.35
CA CYS A 169 -17.19 -16.39 -6.49
C CYS A 169 -18.05 -17.11 -5.42
N GLU A 170 -17.72 -18.38 -5.15
CA GLU A 170 -18.36 -19.14 -4.06
C GLU A 170 -18.16 -18.48 -2.68
N VAL A 171 -16.99 -17.87 -2.48
CA VAL A 171 -16.63 -17.22 -1.18
C VAL A 171 -17.35 -15.89 -0.99
N SER A 172 -17.66 -15.18 -2.09
CA SER A 172 -18.35 -13.89 -2.02
C SER A 172 -19.16 -13.65 -3.30
N GLN A 173 -20.46 -13.52 -3.14
CA GLN A 173 -21.38 -13.24 -4.26
C GLN A 173 -21.23 -11.81 -4.83
N GLU A 174 -20.49 -10.94 -4.17
CA GLU A 174 -20.14 -9.61 -4.67
C GLU A 174 -18.93 -9.65 -5.62
N THR A 175 -18.07 -10.66 -5.45
CA THR A 175 -16.82 -10.79 -6.20
C THR A 175 -17.02 -11.62 -7.48
N PRO A 176 -16.64 -11.12 -8.66
CA PRO A 176 -16.62 -11.90 -9.89
C PRO A 176 -15.67 -13.09 -9.77
N CYS A 177 -16.06 -14.24 -10.33
CA CYS A 177 -15.17 -15.40 -10.41
C CYS A 177 -14.08 -15.15 -11.45
N VAL A 178 -12.82 -15.10 -11.02
CA VAL A 178 -11.70 -14.85 -11.93
C VAL A 178 -11.53 -15.96 -12.98
N TRP A 179 -11.85 -17.21 -12.64
CA TRP A 179 -11.75 -18.32 -13.60
C TRP A 179 -12.81 -18.23 -14.71
N ASN A 180 -14.04 -17.77 -14.40
CA ASN A 180 -15.01 -17.48 -15.44
C ASN A 180 -14.50 -16.36 -16.35
N GLN A 181 -13.92 -15.29 -15.75
CA GLN A 181 -13.32 -14.20 -16.53
C GLN A 181 -12.14 -14.68 -17.38
N ILE A 182 -11.33 -15.62 -16.90
CA ILE A 182 -10.21 -16.23 -17.65
C ILE A 182 -10.75 -16.99 -18.85
N TYR A 183 -11.77 -17.82 -18.68
CA TYR A 183 -12.40 -18.54 -19.80
C TYR A 183 -12.98 -17.59 -20.84
N ASP A 184 -13.76 -16.59 -20.41
CA ASP A 184 -14.33 -15.57 -21.31
C ASP A 184 -13.22 -14.83 -22.07
N GLN A 185 -12.12 -14.49 -21.38
CA GLN A 185 -10.97 -13.79 -21.97
C GLN A 185 -10.25 -14.63 -23.01
N LEU A 186 -9.98 -15.92 -22.69
CA LEU A 186 -9.31 -16.86 -23.60
C LEU A 186 -10.19 -17.20 -24.79
N ASP A 187 -11.51 -17.34 -24.61
CA ASP A 187 -12.46 -17.54 -25.71
C ASP A 187 -12.44 -16.34 -26.66
N THR A 188 -12.52 -15.13 -26.11
CA THR A 188 -12.43 -13.88 -26.87
C THR A 188 -11.12 -13.80 -27.67
N GLN A 189 -10.01 -14.27 -27.10
CA GLN A 189 -8.68 -14.31 -27.73
C GLN A 189 -8.47 -15.52 -28.63
N GLN A 190 -9.43 -16.44 -28.73
CA GLN A 190 -9.32 -17.73 -29.45
C GLN A 190 -8.18 -18.62 -28.96
N LEU A 191 -7.90 -18.59 -27.66
CA LEU A 191 -6.79 -19.28 -27.01
C LEU A 191 -7.23 -20.43 -26.07
N LEU A 192 -8.52 -20.82 -26.06
CA LEU A 192 -9.01 -21.89 -25.17
C LEU A 192 -8.25 -23.21 -25.34
N ALA A 193 -7.85 -23.55 -26.56
CA ALA A 193 -7.07 -24.76 -26.85
C ALA A 193 -5.67 -24.77 -26.17
N THR A 194 -5.21 -23.66 -25.64
CA THR A 194 -3.91 -23.56 -24.95
C THR A 194 -3.99 -23.92 -23.47
N MET A 195 -5.17 -24.26 -22.95
CA MET A 195 -5.39 -24.64 -21.56
C MET A 195 -5.27 -26.15 -21.28
N GLU A 196 -4.96 -26.98 -22.29
CA GLU A 196 -4.76 -28.43 -22.15
C GLU A 196 -3.39 -28.81 -21.56
#